data_56e6bdc76d7d71f9e747a0605b538378
#
_entry.id   56e6bdc76d7d71f9e747a0605b538378
#
_cell.length_a   1.000
_cell.length_b   1.000
_cell.length_c   1.000
_cell.angle_alpha   90.00
_cell.angle_beta   90.00
_cell.angle_gamma   90.00
#
_symmetry.space_group_name_H-M   'P 1'
#
loop_
_entity.id
_entity.type
_entity.pdbx_description
1 polymer ?
#
loop_
_entity_poly.entity_id
_entity_poly.type
_entity_poly.pdbx_seq_one_letter_code
_entity_poly.pdbx_strand_id
1 'polypeptide(L)'
;GIERESLRMQSNGFLSQKDHPQALGSALTHPHITTDYSEALMEFITPPQDTIPQALNYLQDIHAVAHRHLEDGEKLWPLSMPCMLDDDEESIRLAEYGTSNVGRFKTLYRKGLGVRYGRRMQTISGVHYNVSFPDQLFEELQKHEWDPELKALNLQDYRSHRYFGLIRNFIRLT
;
A
#
# COMPACT_ATOMS: atom_id res chain seq x y z
N GLY A 1 -7.02 -4.87 6.74
CA GLY A 1 -6.17 -3.68 6.73
C GLY A 1 -6.38 -2.85 5.48
N ILE A 2 -5.90 -1.63 5.53
CA ILE A 2 -5.95 -0.68 4.39
C ILE A 2 -4.53 -0.20 4.14
N GLU A 3 -4.12 -0.19 2.88
CA GLU A 3 -2.92 0.51 2.41
C GLU A 3 -3.39 1.67 1.53
N ARG A 4 -2.99 2.88 1.86
CA ARG A 4 -3.36 4.05 1.08
C ARG A 4 -2.14 4.85 0.69
N GLU A 5 -2.00 5.07 -0.60
CA GLU A 5 -0.99 5.95 -1.17
C GLU A 5 -1.50 7.39 -1.29
N SER A 6 -0.61 8.35 -1.14
CA SER A 6 -0.90 9.77 -1.28
C SER A 6 0.34 10.56 -1.64
N LEU A 7 0.29 11.32 -2.73
CA LEU A 7 1.39 12.20 -3.12
C LEU A 7 1.51 13.38 -2.14
N ARG A 8 2.74 13.77 -1.82
CA ARG A 8 3.04 15.07 -1.22
C ARG A 8 3.06 16.13 -2.32
N MET A 9 2.31 17.18 -2.13
CA MET A 9 2.14 18.29 -3.06
C MET A 9 2.62 19.58 -2.41
N GLN A 10 3.32 20.41 -3.18
CA GLN A 10 3.72 21.76 -2.78
C GLN A 10 2.53 22.73 -2.79
N SER A 11 2.70 23.90 -2.18
CA SER A 11 1.67 24.94 -2.13
C SER A 11 1.25 25.49 -3.51
N ASN A 12 2.10 25.35 -4.52
CA ASN A 12 1.82 25.74 -5.92
C ASN A 12 1.06 24.66 -6.71
N GLY A 13 0.72 23.52 -6.09
CA GLY A 13 -0.02 22.43 -6.73
C GLY A 13 0.84 21.38 -7.41
N PHE A 14 2.16 21.56 -7.50
CA PHE A 14 3.08 20.59 -8.10
C PHE A 14 3.55 19.51 -7.11
N LEU A 15 4.02 18.41 -7.68
CA LEU A 15 4.62 17.30 -6.92
C LEU A 15 5.76 17.81 -6.03
N SER A 16 5.81 17.38 -4.77
CA SER A 16 6.87 17.74 -3.85
C SER A 16 8.22 17.19 -4.32
N GLN A 17 9.25 18.02 -4.19
CA GLN A 17 10.65 17.67 -4.46
C GLN A 17 11.46 17.45 -3.17
N LYS A 18 10.82 17.48 -2.02
CA LYS A 18 11.46 17.31 -0.72
C LYS A 18 11.67 15.84 -0.38
N ASP A 19 12.65 15.57 0.45
CA ASP A 19 12.91 14.24 0.98
C ASP A 19 11.78 13.77 1.92
N HIS A 20 11.72 12.47 2.18
CA HIS A 20 10.82 11.91 3.19
C HIS A 20 11.06 12.59 4.55
N PRO A 21 10.02 13.08 5.25
CA PRO A 21 10.19 13.83 6.49
C PRO A 21 10.92 12.99 7.55
N GLN A 22 12.08 13.46 8.01
CA GLN A 22 12.91 12.74 9.00
C GLN A 22 12.18 12.46 10.32
N ALA A 23 11.26 13.33 10.71
CA ALA A 23 10.47 13.18 11.92
C ALA A 23 9.50 11.97 11.87
N LEU A 24 9.21 11.45 10.69
CA LEU A 24 8.43 10.21 10.50
C LEU A 24 9.28 8.94 10.59
N GLY A 25 10.61 9.09 10.75
CA GLY A 25 11.53 7.97 10.78
C GLY A 25 11.89 7.46 9.38
N SER A 26 12.43 6.25 9.33
CA SER A 26 12.90 5.66 8.07
C SER A 26 11.77 5.00 7.29
N ALA A 27 11.55 5.42 6.04
CA ALA A 27 10.61 4.77 5.13
C ALA A 27 10.93 3.28 4.88
N LEU A 28 12.19 2.84 5.11
CA LEU A 28 12.58 1.44 4.98
C LEU A 28 12.01 0.55 6.09
N THR A 29 11.91 1.07 7.31
CA THR A 29 11.66 0.27 8.52
C THR A 29 10.42 0.67 9.29
N HIS A 30 9.79 1.80 8.98
CA HIS A 30 8.56 2.20 9.65
C HIS A 30 7.40 1.27 9.25
N PRO A 31 6.67 0.68 10.22
CA PRO A 31 5.67 -0.35 9.91
C PRO A 31 4.38 0.19 9.27
N HIS A 32 4.13 1.49 9.37
CA HIS A 32 2.83 2.09 9.00
C HIS A 32 2.93 3.28 8.06
N ILE A 33 4.12 3.88 7.91
CA ILE A 33 4.35 5.04 7.04
C ILE A 33 5.62 4.77 6.25
N THR A 34 5.48 4.60 4.96
CA THR A 34 6.58 4.36 4.04
C THR A 34 6.43 5.22 2.78
N THR A 35 7.25 4.99 1.79
CA THR A 35 7.07 5.51 0.43
C THR A 35 6.83 4.34 -0.51
N ASP A 36 5.99 4.54 -1.54
CA ASP A 36 5.87 3.55 -2.60
C ASP A 36 6.89 3.83 -3.72
N TYR A 37 6.46 4.29 -4.88
CA TYR A 37 7.35 4.43 -6.05
C TYR A 37 8.28 5.63 -5.96
N SER A 38 7.73 6.81 -5.69
CA SER A 38 8.48 8.06 -5.64
C SER A 38 8.71 8.54 -4.22
N GLU A 39 9.72 9.36 -4.06
CA GLU A 39 10.03 10.00 -2.77
C GLU A 39 8.86 10.80 -2.22
N ALA A 40 8.04 11.37 -3.11
CA ALA A 40 6.84 12.13 -2.76
C ALA A 40 5.59 11.26 -2.54
N LEU A 41 5.58 9.99 -2.97
CA LEU A 41 4.42 9.11 -2.82
C LEU A 41 4.48 8.39 -1.48
N MET A 42 3.79 8.93 -0.50
CA MET A 42 3.67 8.29 0.82
C MET A 42 2.67 7.14 0.77
N GLU A 43 2.97 6.09 1.49
CA GLU A 43 2.11 4.92 1.67
C GLU A 43 1.81 4.72 3.15
N PHE A 44 0.52 4.65 3.48
CA PHE A 44 -0.03 4.50 4.82
C PHE A 44 -0.63 3.11 4.98
N ILE A 45 -0.12 2.33 5.93
CA ILE A 45 -0.45 0.93 6.13
C ILE A 45 -1.06 0.74 7.50
N THR A 46 -2.33 0.33 7.56
CA THR A 46 -2.95 -0.04 8.83
C THR A 46 -2.63 -1.49 9.18
N PRO A 47 -2.51 -1.84 10.47
CA PRO A 47 -2.54 -3.24 10.86
C PRO A 47 -3.91 -3.86 10.56
N PRO A 48 -4.02 -5.20 10.55
CA PRO A 48 -5.31 -5.87 10.54
C PRO A 48 -6.18 -5.38 11.71
N GLN A 49 -7.45 -5.12 11.42
CA GLN A 49 -8.44 -4.67 12.42
C GLN A 49 -9.69 -5.54 12.32
N ASP A 50 -10.37 -5.73 13.43
CA ASP A 50 -11.58 -6.56 13.48
C ASP A 50 -12.82 -5.86 12.91
N THR A 51 -12.80 -4.53 12.87
CA THR A 51 -13.94 -3.73 12.39
C THR A 51 -13.51 -2.62 11.43
N ILE A 52 -14.41 -2.25 10.52
CA ILE A 52 -14.21 -1.14 9.59
C ILE A 52 -13.92 0.18 10.32
N PRO A 53 -14.67 0.59 11.37
CA PRO A 53 -14.37 1.82 12.08
C PRO A 53 -12.97 1.86 12.69
N GLN A 54 -12.48 0.75 13.25
CA GLN A 54 -11.12 0.67 13.79
C GLN A 54 -10.07 0.88 12.70
N ALA A 55 -10.23 0.25 11.54
CA ALA A 55 -9.30 0.43 10.42
C ALA A 55 -9.29 1.87 9.91
N LEU A 56 -10.46 2.51 9.79
CA LEU A 56 -10.58 3.90 9.34
C LEU A 56 -10.00 4.88 10.37
N ASN A 57 -10.27 4.69 11.65
CA ASN A 57 -9.72 5.54 12.71
C ASN A 57 -8.18 5.44 12.73
N TYR A 58 -7.65 4.22 12.65
CA TYR A 58 -6.20 4.03 12.59
C TYR A 58 -5.59 4.74 11.37
N LEU A 59 -6.21 4.58 10.18
CA LEU A 59 -5.77 5.28 8.97
C LEU A 59 -5.79 6.79 9.15
N GLN A 60 -6.84 7.34 9.75
CA GLN A 60 -6.96 8.76 10.06
C GLN A 60 -5.85 9.24 10.99
N ASP A 61 -5.52 8.46 12.03
CA ASP A 61 -4.49 8.80 12.99
C ASP A 61 -3.11 8.86 12.34
N ILE A 62 -2.74 7.87 11.52
CA ILE A 62 -1.45 7.89 10.83
C ILE A 62 -1.36 9.00 9.79
N HIS A 63 -2.45 9.35 9.11
CA HIS A 63 -2.51 10.55 8.25
C HIS A 63 -2.32 11.83 9.05
N ALA A 64 -2.97 11.96 10.21
CA ALA A 64 -2.83 13.13 11.08
C ALA A 64 -1.39 13.28 11.59
N VAL A 65 -0.72 12.17 11.94
CA VAL A 65 0.70 12.16 12.29
C VAL A 65 1.55 12.64 11.12
N ALA A 66 1.37 12.06 9.94
CA ALA A 66 2.13 12.46 8.76
C ALA A 66 1.92 13.95 8.43
N HIS A 67 0.66 14.41 8.43
CA HIS A 67 0.34 15.81 8.10
C HIS A 67 1.01 16.82 9.02
N ARG A 68 1.18 16.51 10.33
CA ARG A 68 1.88 17.38 11.29
C ARG A 68 3.38 17.48 11.05
N HIS A 69 3.95 16.54 10.32
CA HIS A 69 5.40 16.46 10.07
C HIS A 69 5.75 16.78 8.61
N LEU A 70 4.76 17.14 7.79
CA LEU A 70 5.04 17.71 6.48
C LEU A 70 5.74 19.06 6.65
N GLU A 71 6.64 19.38 5.74
CA GLU A 71 7.29 20.66 5.73
C GLU A 71 6.32 21.79 5.33
N ASP A 72 6.67 23.03 5.66
CA ASP A 72 5.83 24.19 5.42
C ASP A 72 5.37 24.27 3.96
N GLY A 73 4.06 24.36 3.80
CA GLY A 73 3.40 24.47 2.50
C GLY A 73 3.13 23.15 1.79
N GLU A 74 3.63 22.02 2.29
CA GLU A 74 3.26 20.71 1.75
C GLU A 74 1.87 20.26 2.21
N LYS A 75 1.21 19.49 1.34
CA LYS A 75 -0.07 18.83 1.64
C LYS A 75 -0.07 17.41 1.07
N LEU A 76 -0.85 16.53 1.68
CA LEU A 76 -1.17 15.24 1.08
C LEU A 76 -2.27 15.43 0.04
N TRP A 77 -2.00 14.97 -1.17
CA TRP A 77 -2.97 15.03 -2.27
C TRP A 77 -4.03 13.94 -2.11
N PRO A 78 -5.33 14.27 -2.08
CA PRO A 78 -6.36 13.32 -1.67
C PRO A 78 -6.82 12.37 -2.78
N LEU A 79 -6.53 12.68 -4.06
CA LEU A 79 -7.03 11.91 -5.20
C LEU A 79 -6.03 10.85 -5.65
N SER A 80 -6.54 9.78 -6.27
CA SER A 80 -5.70 8.74 -6.88
C SER A 80 -4.95 9.24 -8.12
N MET A 81 -5.61 10.04 -8.97
CA MET A 81 -4.93 10.70 -10.08
C MET A 81 -3.99 11.78 -9.54
N PRO A 82 -2.80 11.94 -10.12
CA PRO A 82 -1.76 12.81 -9.56
C PRO A 82 -2.14 14.28 -9.51
N CYS A 83 -1.48 15.02 -8.64
CA CYS A 83 -1.37 16.48 -8.68
C CYS A 83 -0.61 16.93 -9.92
N MET A 84 -0.33 18.24 -10.06
CA MET A 84 0.42 18.75 -11.21
C MET A 84 1.84 18.15 -11.24
N LEU A 85 2.22 17.61 -12.39
CA LEU A 85 3.53 17.04 -12.67
C LEU A 85 4.25 17.93 -13.71
N ASP A 86 5.57 18.02 -13.58
CA ASP A 86 6.40 18.62 -14.62
C ASP A 86 6.40 17.78 -15.89
N ASP A 87 6.78 18.40 -17.01
CA ASP A 87 6.93 17.68 -18.28
C ASP A 87 8.09 16.69 -18.28
N ASP A 88 9.13 16.97 -17.49
CA ASP A 88 10.26 16.08 -17.30
C ASP A 88 9.93 14.98 -16.28
N GLU A 89 9.90 13.73 -16.74
CA GLU A 89 9.66 12.58 -15.86
C GLU A 89 10.76 12.35 -14.82
N GLU A 90 11.97 12.88 -15.01
CA GLU A 90 13.04 12.80 -14.03
C GLU A 90 12.73 13.62 -12.75
N SER A 91 11.81 14.61 -12.86
CA SER A 91 11.29 15.34 -11.70
C SER A 91 10.50 14.44 -10.73
N ILE A 92 10.03 13.26 -11.18
CA ILE A 92 9.44 12.24 -10.32
C ILE A 92 10.58 11.44 -9.70
N ARG A 93 11.10 11.93 -8.57
CA ARG A 93 12.22 11.33 -7.84
C ARG A 93 11.84 9.96 -7.32
N LEU A 94 12.72 8.97 -7.57
CA LEU A 94 12.54 7.63 -7.01
C LEU A 94 12.67 7.65 -5.50
N ALA A 95 11.88 6.82 -4.82
CA ALA A 95 11.98 6.64 -3.38
C ALA A 95 13.37 6.11 -2.98
N GLU A 96 13.95 6.72 -1.96
CA GLU A 96 15.27 6.39 -1.42
C GLU A 96 15.13 5.76 -0.03
N TYR A 97 15.86 4.66 0.20
CA TYR A 97 15.76 3.86 1.42
C TYR A 97 17.13 3.71 2.12
N GLY A 98 18.06 4.61 1.83
CA GLY A 98 19.39 4.60 2.38
C GLY A 98 20.35 3.64 1.67
N THR A 99 21.54 3.42 2.28
CA THR A 99 22.70 2.77 1.63
C THR A 99 22.82 1.27 1.89
N SER A 100 21.93 0.67 2.69
CA SER A 100 21.89 -0.77 2.91
C SER A 100 21.58 -1.54 1.63
N ASN A 101 21.95 -2.82 1.55
CA ASN A 101 21.65 -3.65 0.38
C ASN A 101 20.14 -3.72 0.10
N VAL A 102 19.32 -3.83 1.14
CA VAL A 102 17.85 -3.84 1.01
C VAL A 102 17.35 -2.50 0.50
N GLY A 103 17.85 -1.38 1.04
CA GLY A 103 17.48 -0.04 0.58
C GLY A 103 17.82 0.19 -0.88
N ARG A 104 19.06 -0.13 -1.27
CA ARG A 104 19.51 -0.04 -2.67
C ARG A 104 18.70 -0.92 -3.60
N PHE A 105 18.36 -2.14 -3.18
CA PHE A 105 17.53 -3.04 -3.97
C PHE A 105 16.13 -2.46 -4.19
N LYS A 106 15.50 -1.90 -3.16
CA LYS A 106 14.18 -1.25 -3.28
C LYS A 106 14.20 -0.08 -4.28
N THR A 107 15.23 0.77 -4.23
CA THR A 107 15.38 1.89 -5.19
C THR A 107 15.65 1.36 -6.61
N LEU A 108 16.53 0.37 -6.76
CA LEU A 108 16.83 -0.23 -8.07
C LEU A 108 15.61 -0.89 -8.71
N TYR A 109 14.79 -1.59 -7.92
CA TYR A 109 13.52 -2.16 -8.38
C TYR A 109 12.61 -1.07 -8.97
N ARG A 110 12.47 0.07 -8.29
CA ARG A 110 11.67 1.21 -8.76
C ARG A 110 12.22 1.85 -10.02
N LYS A 111 13.54 1.92 -10.13
CA LYS A 111 14.19 2.33 -11.39
C LYS A 111 13.79 1.41 -12.53
N GLY A 112 13.76 0.10 -12.29
CA GLY A 112 13.31 -0.88 -13.28
C GLY A 112 11.85 -0.69 -13.70
N LEU A 113 10.95 -0.38 -12.75
CA LEU A 113 9.54 -0.06 -13.04
C LEU A 113 9.42 1.20 -13.91
N GLY A 114 10.20 2.27 -13.59
CA GLY A 114 10.22 3.50 -14.38
C GLY A 114 10.66 3.28 -15.82
N VAL A 115 11.68 2.44 -16.05
CA VAL A 115 12.14 2.09 -17.40
C VAL A 115 11.09 1.29 -18.16
N ARG A 116 10.36 0.41 -17.49
CA ARG A 116 9.37 -0.48 -18.12
C ARG A 116 8.05 0.18 -18.42
N TYR A 117 7.55 1.02 -17.52
CA TYR A 117 6.18 1.54 -17.54
C TYR A 117 6.09 3.07 -17.61
N GLY A 118 7.21 3.79 -17.48
CA GLY A 118 7.25 5.24 -17.31
C GLY A 118 7.00 5.67 -15.85
N ARG A 119 7.61 6.79 -15.45
CA ARG A 119 7.47 7.28 -14.07
C ARG A 119 6.10 7.91 -13.81
N ARG A 120 5.46 8.52 -14.82
CA ARG A 120 4.13 9.13 -14.70
C ARG A 120 3.07 8.09 -14.30
N MET A 121 3.11 6.90 -14.87
CA MET A 121 2.16 5.83 -14.50
C MET A 121 2.28 5.43 -13.02
N GLN A 122 3.46 5.57 -12.44
CA GLN A 122 3.72 5.24 -11.05
C GLN A 122 3.31 6.34 -10.05
N THR A 123 2.75 7.47 -10.52
CA THR A 123 2.24 8.54 -9.64
C THR A 123 0.75 8.39 -9.32
N ILE A 124 0.10 7.37 -9.87
CA ILE A 124 -1.29 7.03 -9.53
C ILE A 124 -1.29 6.40 -8.14
N SER A 125 -2.00 7.00 -7.22
CA SER A 125 -2.08 6.57 -5.82
C SER A 125 -3.17 5.50 -5.63
N GLY A 126 -2.78 4.33 -5.17
CA GLY A 126 -3.68 3.22 -4.90
C GLY A 126 -4.37 3.29 -3.53
N VAL A 127 -5.47 2.56 -3.42
CA VAL A 127 -6.08 2.18 -2.14
C VAL A 127 -6.28 0.68 -2.16
N HIS A 128 -5.52 -0.04 -1.34
CA HIS A 128 -5.59 -1.49 -1.23
C HIS A 128 -6.39 -1.90 0.01
N TYR A 129 -7.24 -2.89 -0.16
CA TYR A 129 -8.00 -3.48 0.92
C TYR A 129 -7.52 -4.92 1.15
N ASN A 130 -6.88 -5.15 2.29
CA ASN A 130 -6.41 -6.47 2.70
C ASN A 130 -7.47 -7.11 3.60
N VAL A 131 -8.13 -8.14 3.09
CA VAL A 131 -9.22 -8.85 3.79
C VAL A 131 -8.83 -10.32 3.96
N SER A 132 -8.99 -10.81 5.19
CA SER A 132 -8.91 -12.24 5.49
C SER A 132 -10.13 -12.67 6.31
N PHE A 133 -10.47 -13.93 6.20
CA PHE A 133 -11.54 -14.53 7.01
C PHE A 133 -10.94 -15.28 8.19
N PRO A 134 -11.61 -15.31 9.36
CA PRO A 134 -11.14 -16.03 10.53
C PRO A 134 -11.19 -17.56 10.30
N ASP A 135 -10.33 -18.30 10.99
CA ASP A 135 -10.25 -19.76 10.86
C ASP A 135 -11.57 -20.45 11.20
N GLN A 136 -12.34 -19.88 12.15
CA GLN A 136 -13.67 -20.38 12.52
C GLN A 136 -14.64 -20.49 11.33
N LEU A 137 -14.56 -19.54 10.36
CA LEU A 137 -15.38 -19.64 9.15
C LEU A 137 -15.02 -20.90 8.34
N PHE A 138 -13.72 -21.17 8.18
CA PHE A 138 -13.27 -22.34 7.42
C PHE A 138 -13.55 -23.65 8.14
N GLU A 139 -13.41 -23.70 9.48
CA GLU A 139 -13.81 -24.83 10.29
C GLU A 139 -15.30 -25.14 10.12
N GLU A 140 -16.12 -24.12 10.14
CA GLU A 140 -17.58 -24.30 9.96
C GLU A 140 -17.93 -24.74 8.54
N LEU A 141 -17.33 -24.15 7.52
CA LEU A 141 -17.49 -24.58 6.14
C LEU A 141 -17.06 -26.03 5.92
N GLN A 142 -15.92 -26.43 6.53
CA GLN A 142 -15.40 -27.79 6.40
C GLN A 142 -16.30 -28.86 7.06
N LYS A 143 -16.97 -28.53 8.16
CA LYS A 143 -17.95 -29.44 8.78
C LYS A 143 -19.11 -29.78 7.83
N HIS A 144 -19.54 -28.78 7.03
CA HIS A 144 -20.62 -28.90 6.07
C HIS A 144 -20.15 -29.25 4.65
N GLU A 145 -18.85 -29.55 4.49
CA GLU A 145 -18.29 -29.94 3.19
C GLU A 145 -18.86 -31.29 2.75
N TRP A 146 -19.36 -31.30 1.52
CA TRP A 146 -19.93 -32.51 0.91
C TRP A 146 -18.91 -33.34 0.15
N ASP A 147 -17.77 -32.73 -0.29
CA ASP A 147 -16.67 -33.43 -0.95
C ASP A 147 -15.79 -34.11 0.12
N PRO A 148 -15.74 -35.47 0.11
CA PRO A 148 -14.95 -36.22 1.13
C PRO A 148 -13.44 -35.90 1.09
N GLU A 149 -12.89 -35.60 -0.09
CA GLU A 149 -11.46 -35.30 -0.22
C GLU A 149 -11.13 -33.96 0.43
N LEU A 150 -11.96 -32.93 0.16
CA LEU A 150 -11.81 -31.62 0.77
C LEU A 150 -12.07 -31.66 2.28
N LYS A 151 -13.05 -32.43 2.71
CA LYS A 151 -13.39 -32.62 4.13
C LYS A 151 -12.26 -33.26 4.93
N ALA A 152 -11.47 -34.12 4.29
CA ALA A 152 -10.35 -34.82 4.91
C ALA A 152 -9.05 -34.00 5.02
N LEU A 153 -9.00 -32.82 4.39
CA LEU A 153 -7.83 -31.95 4.46
C LEU A 153 -7.61 -31.41 5.89
N ASN A 154 -6.36 -31.10 6.25
CA ASN A 154 -6.14 -30.24 7.41
C ASN A 154 -6.69 -28.83 7.15
N LEU A 155 -6.94 -28.08 8.21
CA LEU A 155 -7.57 -26.75 8.12
C LEU A 155 -6.82 -25.77 7.21
N GLN A 156 -5.49 -25.80 7.24
CA GLN A 156 -4.65 -24.91 6.43
C GLN A 156 -4.83 -25.18 4.93
N ASP A 157 -4.80 -26.43 4.52
CA ASP A 157 -4.94 -26.82 3.11
C ASP A 157 -6.38 -26.59 2.65
N TYR A 158 -7.37 -26.87 3.50
CA TYR A 158 -8.76 -26.56 3.21
C TYR A 158 -8.98 -25.06 3.01
N ARG A 159 -8.45 -24.20 3.91
CA ARG A 159 -8.47 -22.75 3.79
C ARG A 159 -7.83 -22.28 2.49
N SER A 160 -6.65 -22.79 2.16
CA SER A 160 -5.95 -22.45 0.91
C SER A 160 -6.78 -22.82 -0.31
N HIS A 161 -7.39 -24.01 -0.32
CA HIS A 161 -8.29 -24.44 -1.39
C HIS A 161 -9.48 -23.45 -1.56
N ARG A 162 -10.09 -23.02 -0.45
CA ARG A 162 -11.21 -22.08 -0.48
C ARG A 162 -10.80 -20.69 -0.97
N TYR A 163 -9.63 -20.18 -0.56
CA TYR A 163 -9.10 -18.92 -1.10
C TYR A 163 -8.81 -19.00 -2.61
N PHE A 164 -8.24 -20.10 -3.11
CA PHE A 164 -8.08 -20.28 -4.56
C PHE A 164 -9.42 -20.31 -5.29
N GLY A 165 -10.45 -20.90 -4.69
CA GLY A 165 -11.81 -20.84 -5.20
C GLY A 165 -12.36 -19.42 -5.26
N LEU A 166 -12.16 -18.64 -4.20
CA LEU A 166 -12.54 -17.23 -4.14
C LEU A 166 -11.83 -16.40 -5.22
N ILE A 167 -10.52 -16.57 -5.39
CA ILE A 167 -9.73 -15.87 -6.42
C ILE A 167 -10.26 -16.19 -7.82
N ARG A 168 -10.49 -17.46 -8.14
CA ARG A 168 -11.06 -17.87 -9.44
C ARG A 168 -12.43 -17.22 -9.69
N ASN A 169 -13.29 -17.18 -8.68
CA ASN A 169 -14.60 -16.58 -8.80
C ASN A 169 -14.54 -15.07 -8.94
N PHE A 170 -13.64 -14.41 -8.19
CA PHE A 170 -13.42 -12.98 -8.28
C PHE A 170 -12.99 -12.58 -9.70
N ILE A 171 -11.94 -13.22 -10.25
CA ILE A 171 -11.46 -12.96 -11.62
C ILE A 171 -12.55 -13.23 -12.68
N ARG A 172 -13.45 -14.19 -12.43
CA ARG A 172 -14.52 -14.54 -13.37
C ARG A 172 -15.67 -13.55 -13.36
N LEU A 173 -15.90 -12.86 -12.23
CA LEU A 173 -17.06 -11.99 -12.02
C LEU A 173 -16.73 -10.49 -12.17
N THR A 174 -15.45 -10.12 -12.23
CA THR A 174 -14.96 -8.75 -12.47
C THR A 174 -14.41 -8.59 -13.87
#